data_2919d0165818f3e6554b2789321cea4c
#
_entry.id   2919d0165818f3e6554b2789321cea4c
#
_cell.length_a   1.000
_cell.length_b   1.000
_cell.length_c   1.000
_cell.angle_alpha   90.00
_cell.angle_beta   90.00
_cell.angle_gamma   90.00
#
_symmetry.space_group_name_H-M   'P 1'
#
loop_
_entity.id
_entity.type
_entity.pdbx_description
1 polymer ?
#
loop_
_entity_poly.entity_id
_entity_poly.type
_entity_poly.pdbx_seq_one_letter_code
_entity_poly.pdbx_strand_id
1 'polypeptide(L)'
;MRLRLLAVCGLAFIVLTAIAQEKKDPVPPAKGDAPKTEAPKAEAPKKDAPKVDAPKVDAPKVDAPKTPDPKAPAPAGDNPLAWKFTKDVPFYQEMTTTTTQNIKVQGLDVGQNQQQTFYFSFLPIKQDGDKWIVKQTIEGVKMKIDIAGSPVSYDSTNEAAAGGTNTALSEFFKAIKGSQFTLTLLKDGTVEKVEGRDEFVKKLTQSNKQLEALLNKILSEEAIKQMADPTFGVTPKEVKKEKESWPRTVKLSLGPLGSYENTYTFTYAKQTGDIADIDVKVGLKYTPPGPDTAGETLPFKIKAGTITQVADEKTNKGTVKFNTKSGRIESSKIDIKMSGSLTLDIGGTTTEVTLTQDQSTEVKTSDKSFVPDKKQ
;
A
#
# COMPACT_ATOMS: atom_id res chain seq x y z
N MET A 1 4.12 1.45 -6.76
CA MET A 1 3.92 0.09 -6.24
C MET A 1 4.57 -0.15 -4.87
N ARG A 2 5.19 0.85 -4.23
CA ARG A 2 6.30 0.62 -3.32
C ARG A 2 5.97 0.67 -1.84
N LEU A 3 5.33 1.68 -1.34
CA LEU A 3 5.05 1.76 0.11
C LEU A 3 3.83 0.94 0.52
N ARG A 4 3.00 0.54 -0.44
CA ARG A 4 1.67 -0.04 -0.21
C ARG A 4 1.54 -1.51 -0.50
N LEU A 5 2.33 -2.07 -1.45
CA LEU A 5 2.43 -3.53 -1.57
C LEU A 5 2.86 -4.14 -0.22
N LEU A 6 3.52 -3.36 0.61
CA LEU A 6 4.10 -3.74 1.89
C LEU A 6 3.13 -3.65 3.06
N ALA A 7 2.24 -2.64 3.10
CA ALA A 7 1.11 -2.65 4.04
C ALA A 7 0.13 -3.78 3.69
N VAL A 8 -0.05 -4.07 2.39
CA VAL A 8 -0.82 -5.20 1.89
C VAL A 8 -0.14 -6.52 2.23
N CYS A 9 1.18 -6.64 2.10
CA CYS A 9 1.90 -7.85 2.50
C CYS A 9 1.82 -8.09 4.00
N GLY A 10 1.86 -7.06 4.85
CA GLY A 10 1.69 -7.20 6.30
C GLY A 10 0.30 -7.75 6.65
N LEU A 11 -0.77 -7.16 6.13
CA LEU A 11 -2.14 -7.66 6.34
C LEU A 11 -2.43 -8.95 5.57
N ALA A 12 -1.98 -9.09 4.32
CA ALA A 12 -2.12 -10.31 3.55
C ALA A 12 -1.34 -11.47 4.16
N PHE A 13 -0.24 -11.19 4.87
CA PHE A 13 0.55 -12.19 5.58
C PHE A 13 -0.17 -12.75 6.81
N ILE A 14 -0.96 -11.93 7.52
CA ILE A 14 -1.87 -12.40 8.58
C ILE A 14 -2.86 -13.42 7.99
N VAL A 15 -3.35 -13.18 6.79
CA VAL A 15 -4.27 -14.07 6.07
C VAL A 15 -3.57 -15.37 5.68
N LEU A 16 -2.34 -15.31 5.17
CA LEU A 16 -1.58 -16.50 4.74
C LEU A 16 -1.14 -17.37 5.94
N THR A 17 -0.79 -16.77 7.07
CA THR A 17 -0.43 -17.53 8.28
C THR A 17 -1.64 -18.15 8.95
N ALA A 18 -2.80 -17.51 8.96
CA ALA A 18 -4.05 -18.09 9.44
C ALA A 18 -4.45 -19.33 8.60
N ILE A 19 -4.32 -19.26 7.28
CA ILE A 19 -4.58 -20.39 6.36
C ILE A 19 -3.58 -21.55 6.57
N ALA A 20 -2.32 -21.25 6.91
CA ALA A 20 -1.29 -22.26 7.13
C ALA A 20 -1.46 -23.01 8.47
N GLN A 21 -2.06 -22.38 9.48
CA GLN A 21 -2.32 -23.03 10.77
C GLN A 21 -3.58 -23.93 10.77
N GLU A 22 -4.55 -23.69 9.88
CA GLU A 22 -5.77 -24.49 9.79
C GLU A 22 -5.55 -25.92 9.25
N LYS A 23 -4.36 -26.25 8.76
CA LYS A 23 -3.97 -27.61 8.30
C LYS A 23 -3.31 -28.49 9.33
N LYS A 24 -3.23 -28.09 10.61
CA LYS A 24 -2.80 -28.98 11.69
C LYS A 24 -4.01 -29.46 12.48
N ASP A 25 -4.39 -30.68 12.18
CA ASP A 25 -5.26 -31.64 12.88
C ASP A 25 -6.44 -31.13 13.73
N PRO A 26 -7.65 -31.66 13.46
CA PRO A 26 -8.82 -31.36 14.29
C PRO A 26 -8.68 -32.04 15.65
N VAL A 27 -8.71 -31.21 16.71
CA VAL A 27 -8.86 -31.70 18.08
C VAL A 27 -10.25 -32.39 18.18
N PRO A 28 -10.36 -33.62 18.64
CA PRO A 28 -11.65 -34.29 18.75
C PRO A 28 -12.54 -33.59 19.78
N PRO A 29 -13.85 -33.45 19.51
CA PRO A 29 -14.76 -32.74 20.39
C PRO A 29 -14.97 -33.49 21.71
N ALA A 30 -14.75 -32.78 22.81
CA ALA A 30 -15.13 -33.25 24.15
C ALA A 30 -16.67 -33.36 24.22
N LYS A 31 -17.16 -34.58 24.54
CA LYS A 31 -18.57 -34.83 24.87
C LYS A 31 -18.88 -34.11 26.20
N GLY A 32 -19.82 -33.22 26.15
CA GLY A 32 -20.42 -32.59 27.33
C GLY A 32 -21.90 -32.34 27.07
N ASP A 33 -22.75 -32.96 27.86
CA ASP A 33 -24.21 -32.94 27.77
C ASP A 33 -24.79 -31.53 27.92
N ALA A 34 -25.78 -31.21 27.07
CA ALA A 34 -26.53 -29.96 27.13
C ALA A 34 -27.82 -30.13 27.95
N PRO A 35 -28.18 -29.18 28.81
CA PRO A 35 -29.57 -29.05 29.25
C PRO A 35 -30.34 -28.07 28.36
N LYS A 36 -31.48 -28.51 27.89
CA LYS A 36 -32.52 -27.69 27.25
C LYS A 36 -33.06 -26.65 28.24
N THR A 37 -33.13 -25.41 27.78
CA THR A 37 -33.97 -24.38 28.41
C THR A 37 -34.72 -23.64 27.32
N GLU A 38 -36.04 -23.65 27.45
CA GLU A 38 -37.00 -23.01 26.55
C GLU A 38 -36.95 -21.48 26.65
N ALA A 39 -37.13 -20.79 25.51
CA ALA A 39 -37.21 -19.35 25.41
C ALA A 39 -38.67 -18.87 25.56
N PRO A 40 -38.91 -17.75 26.29
CA PRO A 40 -40.22 -17.09 26.21
C PRO A 40 -40.26 -16.07 25.08
N LYS A 41 -41.38 -16.13 24.37
CA LYS A 41 -41.85 -15.25 23.33
C LYS A 41 -42.20 -13.87 23.95
N ALA A 42 -41.61 -12.79 23.44
CA ALA A 42 -42.04 -11.43 23.79
C ALA A 42 -42.45 -10.66 22.50
N GLU A 43 -43.66 -10.14 22.57
CA GLU A 43 -44.33 -9.35 21.54
C GLU A 43 -43.75 -7.94 21.43
N ALA A 44 -43.71 -7.39 20.21
CA ALA A 44 -43.31 -6.04 19.91
C ALA A 44 -44.49 -5.05 20.01
N PRO A 45 -44.36 -3.89 20.64
CA PRO A 45 -45.33 -2.82 20.50
C PRO A 45 -44.98 -1.89 19.31
N LYS A 46 -46.00 -1.67 18.46
CA LYS A 46 -46.03 -0.60 17.49
C LYS A 46 -46.10 0.76 18.20
N LYS A 47 -45.31 1.72 17.77
CA LYS A 47 -45.54 3.14 18.09
C LYS A 47 -45.43 3.98 16.84
N ASP A 48 -46.51 4.66 16.56
CA ASP A 48 -46.72 5.68 15.54
C ASP A 48 -45.82 6.90 15.83
N ALA A 49 -45.17 7.43 14.78
CA ALA A 49 -44.43 8.67 14.83
C ALA A 49 -45.27 9.81 14.24
N PRO A 50 -45.37 10.96 14.89
CA PRO A 50 -46.09 12.12 14.34
C PRO A 50 -45.20 12.85 13.31
N LYS A 51 -45.82 13.24 12.18
CA LYS A 51 -45.27 14.19 11.20
C LYS A 51 -45.17 15.55 11.85
N VAL A 52 -44.00 16.17 11.74
CA VAL A 52 -43.78 17.59 12.04
C VAL A 52 -43.44 18.28 10.75
N ASP A 53 -44.29 19.23 10.35
CA ASP A 53 -44.09 20.14 9.21
C ASP A 53 -43.00 21.15 9.55
N ALA A 54 -41.98 21.28 8.65
CA ALA A 54 -40.94 22.27 8.78
C ALA A 54 -41.38 23.62 8.17
N PRO A 55 -41.12 24.75 8.85
CA PRO A 55 -41.41 26.06 8.29
C PRO A 55 -40.37 26.45 7.24
N LYS A 56 -40.88 26.95 6.09
CA LYS A 56 -40.08 27.64 5.07
C LYS A 56 -39.55 28.95 5.64
N VAL A 57 -38.22 29.08 5.64
CA VAL A 57 -37.53 30.33 5.92
C VAL A 57 -36.94 30.81 4.58
N ASP A 58 -37.41 31.97 4.11
CA ASP A 58 -36.86 32.66 2.96
C ASP A 58 -35.47 33.19 3.29
N ALA A 59 -34.48 32.80 2.51
CA ALA A 59 -33.09 33.25 2.65
C ALA A 59 -32.90 34.61 1.97
N PRO A 60 -32.26 35.60 2.59
CA PRO A 60 -31.92 36.86 1.95
C PRO A 60 -30.85 36.66 0.89
N LYS A 61 -31.06 37.24 -0.30
CA LYS A 61 -30.06 37.37 -1.37
C LYS A 61 -28.91 38.23 -0.86
N VAL A 62 -27.73 37.59 -0.68
CA VAL A 62 -26.47 38.29 -0.47
C VAL A 62 -25.77 38.35 -1.82
N ASP A 63 -25.49 39.56 -2.32
CA ASP A 63 -24.72 39.78 -3.53
C ASP A 63 -23.32 39.21 -3.33
N ALA A 64 -22.91 38.32 -4.23
CA ALA A 64 -21.58 37.70 -4.21
C ALA A 64 -20.47 38.73 -4.50
N PRO A 65 -19.38 38.78 -3.73
CA PRO A 65 -18.25 39.61 -4.05
C PRO A 65 -17.65 39.16 -5.38
N LYS A 66 -17.39 40.13 -6.28
CA LYS A 66 -16.65 39.91 -7.54
C LYS A 66 -15.27 39.29 -7.23
N THR A 67 -15.11 38.04 -7.64
CA THR A 67 -13.81 37.39 -7.67
C THR A 67 -12.86 38.18 -8.59
N PRO A 68 -11.63 38.50 -8.16
CA PRO A 68 -10.65 39.10 -9.08
C PRO A 68 -10.31 38.09 -10.18
N ASP A 69 -10.19 38.58 -11.41
CA ASP A 69 -9.79 37.77 -12.56
C ASP A 69 -8.54 36.95 -12.24
N PRO A 70 -8.50 35.66 -12.58
CA PRO A 70 -7.32 34.85 -12.39
C PRO A 70 -6.23 35.42 -13.28
N LYS A 71 -5.21 36.01 -12.63
CA LYS A 71 -3.98 36.46 -13.27
C LYS A 71 -3.43 35.31 -14.12
N ALA A 72 -3.29 35.51 -15.43
CA ALA A 72 -2.76 34.51 -16.34
C ALA A 72 -1.47 33.91 -15.76
N PRO A 73 -1.32 32.58 -15.72
CA PRO A 73 -0.13 31.95 -15.17
C PRO A 73 1.08 32.46 -15.97
N ALA A 74 2.10 32.95 -15.26
CA ALA A 74 3.39 33.25 -15.84
C ALA A 74 3.91 32.01 -16.61
N PRO A 75 4.64 32.17 -17.73
CA PRO A 75 5.18 31.03 -18.48
C PRO A 75 5.95 30.16 -17.49
N ALA A 76 5.52 28.89 -17.37
CA ALA A 76 6.09 27.94 -16.45
C ALA A 76 7.55 27.69 -16.84
N GLY A 77 8.48 28.25 -16.08
CA GLY A 77 9.88 27.85 -16.15
C GLY A 77 9.96 26.32 -15.92
N ASP A 78 10.97 25.67 -16.49
CA ASP A 78 11.18 24.24 -16.31
C ASP A 78 11.15 23.89 -14.80
N ASN A 79 10.23 23.01 -14.41
CA ASN A 79 10.14 22.56 -13.02
C ASN A 79 11.40 21.73 -12.68
N PRO A 80 12.29 22.19 -11.79
CA PRO A 80 13.53 21.48 -11.46
C PRO A 80 13.26 20.11 -10.81
N LEU A 81 12.09 19.94 -10.20
CA LEU A 81 11.65 18.70 -9.56
C LEU A 81 10.84 17.81 -10.51
N ALA A 82 10.79 18.11 -11.82
CA ALA A 82 10.09 17.27 -12.79
C ALA A 82 10.89 16.00 -13.11
N TRP A 83 10.17 14.90 -13.31
CA TRP A 83 10.76 13.68 -13.87
C TRP A 83 11.31 13.94 -15.27
N LYS A 84 12.51 13.41 -15.52
CA LYS A 84 13.15 13.43 -16.83
C LYS A 84 13.42 11.98 -17.25
N PHE A 85 12.94 11.65 -18.42
CA PHE A 85 13.15 10.33 -19.02
C PHE A 85 13.86 10.48 -20.35
N THR A 86 14.72 9.52 -20.67
CA THR A 86 15.33 9.38 -22.00
C THR A 86 14.83 8.10 -22.60
N LYS A 87 14.26 8.18 -23.79
CA LYS A 87 13.75 7.01 -24.50
C LYS A 87 14.83 5.94 -24.61
N ASP A 88 14.44 4.68 -24.38
CA ASP A 88 15.27 3.49 -24.46
C ASP A 88 16.49 3.46 -23.50
N VAL A 89 16.57 4.41 -22.54
CA VAL A 89 17.60 4.42 -21.50
C VAL A 89 17.00 3.96 -20.17
N PRO A 90 17.29 2.74 -19.71
CA PRO A 90 16.73 2.21 -18.47
C PRO A 90 17.38 2.86 -17.25
N PHE A 91 16.66 2.83 -16.12
CA PHE A 91 17.21 3.06 -14.79
C PHE A 91 16.66 2.00 -13.84
N TYR A 92 17.36 1.83 -12.74
CA TYR A 92 17.09 0.74 -11.80
C TYR A 92 16.86 1.30 -10.41
N GLN A 93 16.08 0.57 -9.61
CA GLN A 93 15.87 0.93 -8.21
C GLN A 93 15.86 -0.30 -7.33
N GLU A 94 16.58 -0.16 -6.20
CA GLU A 94 16.48 -1.03 -5.03
C GLU A 94 15.54 -0.39 -4.03
N MET A 95 14.57 -1.14 -3.55
CA MET A 95 13.68 -0.73 -2.49
C MET A 95 13.70 -1.75 -1.36
N THR A 96 14.12 -1.33 -0.19
CA THR A 96 14.10 -2.15 1.02
C THR A 96 13.07 -1.61 2.00
N THR A 97 12.20 -2.49 2.49
CA THR A 97 11.29 -2.19 3.60
C THR A 97 11.58 -3.13 4.76
N THR A 98 11.74 -2.53 5.92
CA THR A 98 11.84 -3.23 7.20
C THR A 98 10.58 -2.94 8.00
N THR A 99 9.93 -3.98 8.52
CA THR A 99 8.72 -3.89 9.33
C THR A 99 8.91 -4.68 10.61
N THR A 100 8.65 -4.04 11.74
CA THR A 100 8.47 -4.69 13.03
C THR A 100 7.02 -4.53 13.43
N GLN A 101 6.34 -5.64 13.70
CA GLN A 101 4.92 -5.67 13.99
C GLN A 101 4.66 -6.51 15.24
N ASN A 102 3.74 -6.03 16.08
CA ASN A 102 3.19 -6.79 17.18
C ASN A 102 1.66 -6.84 17.05
N ILE A 103 1.12 -8.02 17.10
CA ILE A 103 -0.32 -8.29 17.00
C ILE A 103 -0.75 -9.00 18.27
N LYS A 104 -1.78 -8.48 18.94
CA LYS A 104 -2.44 -9.16 20.06
C LYS A 104 -3.78 -9.68 19.62
N VAL A 105 -3.99 -10.99 19.81
CA VAL A 105 -5.24 -11.70 19.51
C VAL A 105 -5.61 -12.52 20.72
N GLN A 106 -6.77 -12.27 21.34
CA GLN A 106 -7.25 -13.04 22.52
C GLN A 106 -6.22 -13.17 23.64
N GLY A 107 -5.43 -12.12 23.87
CA GLY A 107 -4.39 -12.09 24.90
C GLY A 107 -3.04 -12.70 24.50
N LEU A 108 -2.93 -13.30 23.32
CA LEU A 108 -1.67 -13.78 22.79
C LEU A 108 -0.95 -12.68 22.01
N ASP A 109 0.33 -12.48 22.30
CA ASP A 109 1.21 -11.57 21.58
C ASP A 109 1.96 -12.32 20.47
N VAL A 110 1.81 -11.86 19.22
CA VAL A 110 2.54 -12.39 18.07
C VAL A 110 3.42 -11.29 17.49
N GLY A 111 4.71 -11.39 17.74
CA GLY A 111 5.72 -10.52 17.16
C GLY A 111 6.12 -11.00 15.76
N GLN A 112 6.30 -10.06 14.84
CA GLN A 112 6.81 -10.32 13.50
C GLN A 112 7.87 -9.29 13.13
N ASN A 113 9.00 -9.76 12.62
CA ASN A 113 10.01 -8.94 11.97
C ASN A 113 10.13 -9.33 10.52
N GLN A 114 10.10 -8.35 9.62
CA GLN A 114 10.20 -8.59 8.19
C GLN A 114 11.16 -7.59 7.55
N GLN A 115 12.02 -8.08 6.66
CA GLN A 115 12.79 -7.27 5.73
C GLN A 115 12.53 -7.76 4.32
N GLN A 116 12.16 -6.85 3.43
CA GLN A 116 11.85 -7.15 2.04
C GLN A 116 12.58 -6.18 1.13
N THR A 117 13.27 -6.71 0.12
CA THR A 117 13.94 -5.90 -0.90
C THR A 117 13.39 -6.28 -2.27
N PHE A 118 12.93 -5.29 -3.02
CA PHE A 118 12.60 -5.41 -4.43
C PHE A 118 13.62 -4.71 -5.29
N TYR A 119 13.94 -5.33 -6.41
CA TYR A 119 14.74 -4.76 -7.48
C TYR A 119 13.85 -4.51 -8.69
N PHE A 120 13.89 -3.27 -9.19
CA PHE A 120 13.09 -2.86 -10.34
C PHE A 120 13.99 -2.30 -11.43
N SER A 121 13.61 -2.57 -12.68
CA SER A 121 14.04 -1.75 -13.82
C SER A 121 12.87 -0.96 -14.37
N PHE A 122 13.18 0.22 -14.90
CA PHE A 122 12.26 1.12 -15.58
C PHE A 122 12.84 1.48 -16.93
N LEU A 123 12.13 1.13 -17.99
CA LEU A 123 12.51 1.44 -19.36
C LEU A 123 11.49 2.43 -19.95
N PRO A 124 11.85 3.71 -20.13
CA PRO A 124 11.01 4.65 -20.88
C PRO A 124 10.92 4.22 -22.34
N ILE A 125 9.72 3.89 -22.83
CA ILE A 125 9.49 3.35 -24.18
C ILE A 125 9.27 4.48 -25.17
N LYS A 126 8.38 5.42 -24.82
CA LYS A 126 8.03 6.56 -25.69
C LYS A 126 7.43 7.70 -24.88
N GLN A 127 7.52 8.86 -25.44
CA GLN A 127 6.75 10.04 -25.03
C GLN A 127 5.56 10.21 -25.98
N ASP A 128 4.40 10.52 -25.45
CA ASP A 128 3.17 10.76 -26.17
C ASP A 128 2.54 12.06 -25.65
N GLY A 129 2.81 13.16 -26.34
CA GLY A 129 2.53 14.50 -25.85
C GLY A 129 3.25 14.78 -24.53
N ASP A 130 2.49 15.11 -23.48
CA ASP A 130 3.01 15.34 -22.13
C ASP A 130 3.13 14.08 -21.25
N LYS A 131 2.86 12.89 -21.85
CA LYS A 131 2.84 11.62 -21.12
C LYS A 131 4.05 10.78 -21.49
N TRP A 132 4.55 10.03 -20.50
CA TRP A 132 5.56 9.00 -20.73
C TRP A 132 4.99 7.60 -20.56
N ILE A 133 5.32 6.72 -21.47
CA ILE A 133 5.05 5.29 -21.36
C ILE A 133 6.33 4.63 -20.87
N VAL A 134 6.27 4.03 -19.68
CA VAL A 134 7.43 3.43 -19.01
C VAL A 134 7.12 1.97 -18.65
N LYS A 135 7.98 1.06 -19.11
CA LYS A 135 7.90 -0.34 -18.71
C LYS A 135 8.65 -0.56 -17.41
N GLN A 136 7.95 -1.04 -16.40
CA GLN A 136 8.51 -1.47 -15.12
C GLN A 136 8.64 -2.99 -15.11
N THR A 137 9.78 -3.51 -14.67
CA THR A 137 9.99 -4.96 -14.46
C THR A 137 10.44 -5.19 -13.01
N ILE A 138 9.92 -6.24 -12.38
CA ILE A 138 10.43 -6.73 -11.10
C ILE A 138 11.59 -7.67 -11.40
N GLU A 139 12.83 -7.18 -11.26
CA GLU A 139 14.06 -7.92 -11.58
C GLU A 139 14.38 -8.99 -10.52
N GLY A 140 14.03 -8.71 -9.26
CA GLY A 140 14.29 -9.61 -8.15
C GLY A 140 13.58 -9.24 -6.88
N VAL A 141 13.51 -10.22 -5.98
CA VAL A 141 12.93 -10.09 -4.64
C VAL A 141 13.81 -10.82 -3.63
N LYS A 142 14.10 -10.16 -2.52
CA LYS A 142 14.64 -10.81 -1.31
C LYS A 142 13.68 -10.59 -0.16
N MET A 143 13.51 -11.62 0.67
CA MET A 143 12.67 -11.55 1.84
C MET A 143 13.28 -12.33 2.99
N LYS A 144 13.19 -11.72 4.18
CA LYS A 144 13.43 -12.38 5.47
C LYS A 144 12.25 -12.04 6.37
N ILE A 145 11.64 -13.05 6.92
CA ILE A 145 10.50 -12.91 7.85
C ILE A 145 10.81 -13.78 9.05
N ASP A 146 10.60 -13.23 10.24
CA ASP A 146 10.57 -13.98 11.49
C ASP A 146 9.18 -13.76 12.12
N ILE A 147 8.46 -14.87 12.33
CA ILE A 147 7.16 -14.87 12.97
C ILE A 147 7.28 -15.70 14.23
N ALA A 148 7.20 -15.06 15.40
CA ALA A 148 7.28 -15.73 16.68
C ALA A 148 8.50 -16.67 16.82
N GLY A 149 9.67 -16.27 16.30
CA GLY A 149 10.92 -17.05 16.36
C GLY A 149 11.08 -18.09 15.23
N SER A 150 10.16 -18.09 14.23
CA SER A 150 10.23 -18.99 13.08
C SER A 150 10.71 -18.24 11.82
N PRO A 151 12.01 -18.24 11.51
CA PRO A 151 12.54 -17.48 10.38
C PRO A 151 12.26 -18.17 9.04
N VAL A 152 11.86 -17.38 8.06
CA VAL A 152 11.72 -17.79 6.65
C VAL A 152 12.50 -16.80 5.79
N SER A 153 13.26 -17.28 4.81
CA SER A 153 13.97 -16.42 3.87
C SER A 153 13.78 -16.88 2.44
N TYR A 154 13.81 -15.91 1.53
CA TYR A 154 13.78 -16.13 0.09
C TYR A 154 14.67 -15.10 -0.61
N ASP A 155 15.46 -15.53 -1.58
CA ASP A 155 16.30 -14.67 -2.41
C ASP A 155 16.24 -15.11 -3.87
N SER A 156 15.51 -14.37 -4.70
CA SER A 156 15.38 -14.67 -6.13
C SER A 156 16.65 -14.37 -6.93
N THR A 157 17.62 -13.67 -6.34
CA THR A 157 18.91 -13.36 -7.00
C THR A 157 19.95 -14.45 -6.76
N ASN A 158 19.69 -15.39 -5.83
CA ASN A 158 20.53 -16.53 -5.52
C ASN A 158 19.67 -17.80 -5.47
N GLU A 159 19.67 -18.55 -6.56
CA GLU A 159 18.84 -19.76 -6.71
C GLU A 159 19.21 -20.85 -5.68
N ALA A 160 20.48 -20.92 -5.23
CA ALA A 160 20.92 -21.85 -4.20
C ALA A 160 20.35 -21.52 -2.80
N ALA A 161 20.05 -20.25 -2.55
CA ALA A 161 19.44 -19.78 -1.29
C ALA A 161 17.90 -19.76 -1.34
N ALA A 162 17.29 -20.10 -2.48
CA ALA A 162 15.84 -20.09 -2.69
C ALA A 162 15.10 -21.27 -2.02
N GLY A 163 15.81 -22.16 -1.35
CA GLY A 163 15.29 -23.37 -0.68
C GLY A 163 14.85 -23.13 0.77
N GLY A 164 13.95 -22.18 1.02
CA GLY A 164 13.31 -22.03 2.34
C GLY A 164 12.34 -23.18 2.63
N THR A 165 12.13 -23.48 3.92
CA THR A 165 11.24 -24.56 4.39
C THR A 165 9.75 -24.36 4.03
N ASN A 166 9.37 -23.17 3.53
CA ASN A 166 8.00 -22.86 3.11
C ASN A 166 7.89 -22.78 1.59
N THR A 167 7.57 -23.92 0.96
CA THR A 167 7.45 -24.06 -0.50
C THR A 167 6.40 -23.10 -1.10
N ALA A 168 5.26 -22.92 -0.46
CA ALA A 168 4.18 -22.04 -0.98
C ALA A 168 4.61 -20.58 -1.07
N LEU A 169 5.33 -20.09 -0.06
CA LEU A 169 5.87 -18.73 -0.04
C LEU A 169 6.96 -18.54 -1.09
N SER A 170 7.83 -19.52 -1.24
CA SER A 170 8.89 -19.51 -2.26
C SER A 170 8.31 -19.47 -3.67
N GLU A 171 7.29 -20.28 -3.96
CA GLU A 171 6.59 -20.28 -5.26
C GLU A 171 5.89 -18.95 -5.53
N PHE A 172 5.28 -18.33 -4.51
CA PHE A 172 4.67 -17.01 -4.63
C PHE A 172 5.71 -15.94 -5.03
N PHE A 173 6.86 -15.88 -4.34
CA PHE A 173 7.91 -14.91 -4.68
C PHE A 173 8.59 -15.21 -6.02
N LYS A 174 8.72 -16.46 -6.39
CA LYS A 174 9.20 -16.87 -7.70
C LYS A 174 8.27 -16.37 -8.81
N ALA A 175 6.96 -16.44 -8.61
CA ALA A 175 5.97 -15.94 -9.55
C ALA A 175 6.03 -14.40 -9.73
N ILE A 176 6.44 -13.64 -8.71
CA ILE A 176 6.58 -12.18 -8.79
C ILE A 176 7.77 -11.77 -9.67
N LYS A 177 8.89 -12.49 -9.62
CA LYS A 177 10.09 -12.20 -10.43
C LYS A 177 9.78 -12.21 -11.92
N GLY A 178 10.29 -11.21 -12.65
CA GLY A 178 10.07 -11.02 -14.09
C GLY A 178 8.68 -10.53 -14.46
N SER A 179 7.84 -10.16 -13.48
CA SER A 179 6.55 -9.53 -13.78
C SER A 179 6.76 -8.12 -14.30
N GLN A 180 5.98 -7.77 -15.34
CA GLN A 180 6.11 -6.51 -16.05
C GLN A 180 4.80 -5.72 -16.00
N PHE A 181 4.94 -4.41 -15.92
CA PHE A 181 3.84 -3.47 -15.98
C PHE A 181 4.19 -2.33 -16.94
N THR A 182 3.22 -1.86 -17.71
CA THR A 182 3.37 -0.66 -18.52
C THR A 182 2.64 0.47 -17.83
N LEU A 183 3.37 1.52 -17.50
CA LEU A 183 2.87 2.70 -16.79
C LEU A 183 2.71 3.85 -17.76
N THR A 184 1.55 4.51 -17.75
CA THR A 184 1.37 5.83 -18.39
C THR A 184 1.51 6.89 -17.31
N LEU A 185 2.53 7.72 -17.41
CA LEU A 185 2.87 8.76 -16.45
C LEU A 185 2.56 10.13 -17.02
N LEU A 186 1.84 10.96 -16.26
CA LEU A 186 1.66 12.38 -16.55
C LEU A 186 2.92 13.17 -16.18
N LYS A 187 3.01 14.42 -16.64
CA LYS A 187 4.14 15.33 -16.40
C LYS A 187 4.44 15.55 -14.90
N ASP A 188 3.42 15.51 -14.05
CA ASP A 188 3.53 15.65 -12.59
C ASP A 188 3.84 14.33 -11.87
N GLY A 189 4.21 13.27 -12.60
CA GLY A 189 4.47 11.95 -12.05
C GLY A 189 3.22 11.17 -11.64
N THR A 190 2.01 11.68 -11.92
CA THR A 190 0.78 10.94 -11.67
C THR A 190 0.71 9.72 -12.59
N VAL A 191 0.41 8.56 -12.02
CA VAL A 191 0.15 7.34 -12.78
C VAL A 191 -1.29 7.37 -13.30
N GLU A 192 -1.44 7.60 -14.61
CA GLU A 192 -2.77 7.63 -15.26
C GLU A 192 -3.30 6.22 -15.50
N LYS A 193 -2.42 5.29 -15.97
CA LYS A 193 -2.78 3.92 -16.34
C LYS A 193 -1.68 2.93 -15.97
N VAL A 194 -2.08 1.71 -15.63
CA VAL A 194 -1.17 0.56 -15.44
C VAL A 194 -1.72 -0.62 -16.21
N GLU A 195 -0.92 -1.21 -17.11
CA GLU A 195 -1.23 -2.43 -17.85
C GLU A 195 -0.34 -3.58 -17.34
N GLY A 196 -0.75 -4.84 -17.60
CA GLY A 196 -0.03 -6.05 -17.15
C GLY A 196 -0.55 -6.65 -15.84
N ARG A 197 -1.67 -6.13 -15.32
CA ARG A 197 -2.29 -6.61 -14.09
C ARG A 197 -2.78 -8.06 -14.22
N ASP A 198 -3.45 -8.39 -15.31
CA ASP A 198 -4.09 -9.71 -15.48
C ASP A 198 -3.05 -10.83 -15.62
N GLU A 199 -1.97 -10.57 -16.36
CA GLU A 199 -0.83 -11.47 -16.44
C GLU A 199 -0.16 -11.67 -15.09
N PHE A 200 -0.07 -10.61 -14.28
CA PHE A 200 0.49 -10.68 -12.93
C PHE A 200 -0.38 -11.54 -12.01
N VAL A 201 -1.69 -11.30 -11.96
CA VAL A 201 -2.62 -12.12 -11.16
C VAL A 201 -2.60 -13.57 -11.62
N LYS A 202 -2.64 -13.83 -12.94
CA LYS A 202 -2.54 -15.17 -13.51
C LYS A 202 -1.28 -15.90 -13.06
N LYS A 203 -0.12 -15.22 -13.07
CA LYS A 203 1.13 -15.79 -12.55
C LYS A 203 1.04 -16.19 -11.10
N LEU A 204 0.49 -15.30 -10.24
CA LEU A 204 0.37 -15.54 -8.80
C LEU A 204 -0.59 -16.68 -8.46
N THR A 205 -1.57 -16.95 -9.31
CA THR A 205 -2.61 -17.96 -9.08
C THR A 205 -2.32 -19.31 -9.75
N GLN A 206 -1.24 -19.41 -10.54
CA GLN A 206 -0.87 -20.68 -11.20
C GLN A 206 -0.71 -21.83 -10.20
N SER A 207 -0.05 -21.58 -9.06
CA SER A 207 0.21 -22.60 -8.03
C SER A 207 -0.96 -22.77 -7.05
N ASN A 208 -1.86 -21.79 -6.95
CA ASN A 208 -2.99 -21.82 -6.03
C ASN A 208 -4.18 -21.01 -6.55
N LYS A 209 -5.06 -21.69 -7.27
CA LYS A 209 -6.28 -21.08 -7.84
C LYS A 209 -7.27 -20.57 -6.78
N GLN A 210 -7.23 -21.09 -5.55
CA GLN A 210 -8.11 -20.63 -4.48
C GLN A 210 -7.87 -19.17 -4.10
N LEU A 211 -6.65 -18.67 -4.34
CA LEU A 211 -6.30 -17.26 -4.10
C LEU A 211 -6.80 -16.30 -5.20
N GLU A 212 -7.28 -16.82 -6.34
CA GLU A 212 -7.62 -15.99 -7.51
C GLU A 212 -8.70 -14.95 -7.19
N ALA A 213 -9.80 -15.37 -6.54
CA ALA A 213 -10.88 -14.46 -6.17
C ALA A 213 -10.41 -13.35 -5.21
N LEU A 214 -9.56 -13.69 -4.24
CA LEU A 214 -8.99 -12.75 -3.29
C LEU A 214 -8.02 -11.79 -3.97
N LEU A 215 -7.07 -12.31 -4.76
CA LEU A 215 -6.07 -11.51 -5.47
C LEU A 215 -6.73 -10.58 -6.50
N ASN A 216 -7.79 -11.01 -7.18
CA ASN A 216 -8.56 -10.16 -8.07
C ASN A 216 -9.20 -8.95 -7.35
N LYS A 217 -9.61 -9.10 -6.08
CA LYS A 217 -10.16 -8.02 -5.27
C LYS A 217 -9.08 -7.09 -4.72
N ILE A 218 -7.98 -7.66 -4.18
CA ILE A 218 -6.88 -6.89 -3.57
C ILE A 218 -6.04 -6.19 -4.64
N LEU A 219 -5.77 -6.86 -5.76
CA LEU A 219 -4.99 -6.36 -6.88
C LEU A 219 -5.92 -5.88 -8.01
N SER A 220 -6.98 -5.16 -7.68
CA SER A 220 -7.81 -4.50 -8.71
C SER A 220 -6.95 -3.54 -9.55
N GLU A 221 -7.41 -3.19 -10.75
CA GLU A 221 -6.70 -2.24 -11.63
C GLU A 221 -6.42 -0.92 -10.91
N GLU A 222 -7.40 -0.40 -10.21
CA GLU A 222 -7.26 0.83 -9.42
C GLU A 222 -6.26 0.65 -8.26
N ALA A 223 -6.25 -0.51 -7.58
CA ALA A 223 -5.29 -0.78 -6.52
C ALA A 223 -3.85 -0.82 -7.06
N ILE A 224 -3.61 -1.49 -8.19
CA ILE A 224 -2.29 -1.54 -8.84
C ILE A 224 -1.84 -0.13 -9.25
N LYS A 225 -2.71 0.67 -9.83
CA LYS A 225 -2.44 2.07 -10.17
C LYS A 225 -2.07 2.88 -8.91
N GLN A 226 -2.87 2.79 -7.87
CA GLN A 226 -2.62 3.46 -6.60
C GLN A 226 -1.34 3.01 -5.91
N MET A 227 -0.94 1.76 -6.10
CA MET A 227 0.35 1.24 -5.62
C MET A 227 1.53 1.82 -6.41
N ALA A 228 1.39 2.06 -7.71
CA ALA A 228 2.45 2.62 -8.56
C ALA A 228 2.65 4.13 -8.32
N ASP A 229 1.60 4.87 -8.00
CA ASP A 229 1.59 6.33 -7.89
C ASP A 229 2.67 6.91 -6.94
N PRO A 230 2.89 6.42 -5.71
CA PRO A 230 3.89 6.99 -4.80
C PRO A 230 5.33 6.93 -5.31
N THR A 231 5.60 6.08 -6.28
CA THR A 231 6.93 5.98 -6.92
C THR A 231 7.32 7.27 -7.61
N PHE A 232 6.36 7.84 -8.34
CA PHE A 232 6.59 8.99 -9.21
C PHE A 232 5.99 10.28 -8.63
N GLY A 233 5.10 10.17 -7.67
CA GLY A 233 4.28 11.23 -7.14
C GLY A 233 4.96 12.17 -6.14
N VAL A 234 6.28 12.20 -6.07
CA VAL A 234 7.02 13.19 -5.29
C VAL A 234 7.04 14.56 -5.97
N THR A 235 6.87 14.59 -7.28
CA THR A 235 6.94 15.81 -8.11
C THR A 235 5.76 16.74 -7.83
N PRO A 236 5.98 18.04 -7.59
CA PRO A 236 4.90 19.02 -7.47
C PRO A 236 4.29 19.32 -8.84
N LYS A 237 2.99 19.62 -8.88
CA LYS A 237 2.29 20.05 -10.10
C LYS A 237 2.79 21.39 -10.62
N GLU A 238 3.16 22.27 -9.69
CA GLU A 238 3.66 23.60 -9.96
C GLU A 238 5.13 23.73 -9.53
N VAL A 239 5.87 24.63 -10.15
CA VAL A 239 7.24 24.95 -9.74
C VAL A 239 7.24 25.40 -8.27
N LYS A 240 8.09 24.77 -7.46
CA LYS A 240 8.28 25.12 -6.04
C LYS A 240 9.65 25.70 -5.80
N LYS A 241 9.69 26.67 -4.90
CA LYS A 241 10.91 27.25 -4.35
C LYS A 241 11.31 26.55 -3.07
N GLU A 242 12.54 26.71 -2.63
CA GLU A 242 12.98 26.23 -1.33
C GLU A 242 12.03 26.72 -0.21
N LYS A 243 11.79 25.85 0.76
CA LYS A 243 10.86 26.00 1.89
C LYS A 243 9.36 25.98 1.53
N GLU A 244 9.00 25.86 0.27
CA GLU A 244 7.61 25.66 -0.13
C GLU A 244 7.21 24.18 -0.02
N SER A 245 5.95 23.96 0.34
CA SER A 245 5.38 22.62 0.52
C SER A 245 4.26 22.36 -0.48
N TRP A 246 4.01 21.06 -0.73
CA TRP A 246 2.84 20.60 -1.49
C TRP A 246 2.29 19.30 -0.91
N PRO A 247 0.99 19.13 -0.88
CA PRO A 247 0.34 17.91 -0.44
C PRO A 247 0.17 16.92 -1.59
N ARG A 248 0.12 15.64 -1.25
CA ARG A 248 -0.36 14.57 -2.12
C ARG A 248 -1.12 13.55 -1.31
N THR A 249 -2.38 13.32 -1.65
CA THR A 249 -3.19 12.29 -1.02
C THR A 249 -3.36 11.11 -1.97
N VAL A 250 -3.16 9.92 -1.45
CA VAL A 250 -3.30 8.68 -2.22
C VAL A 250 -4.15 7.69 -1.42
N LYS A 251 -5.21 7.19 -2.04
CA LYS A 251 -6.08 6.16 -1.46
C LYS A 251 -5.70 4.80 -2.02
N LEU A 252 -5.71 3.78 -1.20
CA LEU A 252 -5.49 2.39 -1.59
C LEU A 252 -6.68 1.56 -1.11
N SER A 253 -7.47 1.05 -2.04
CA SER A 253 -8.54 0.12 -1.74
C SER A 253 -8.00 -1.32 -1.82
N LEU A 254 -8.22 -2.11 -0.77
CA LEU A 254 -7.80 -3.49 -0.65
C LEU A 254 -9.00 -4.47 -0.58
N GLY A 255 -10.16 -4.03 -1.09
CA GLY A 255 -11.38 -4.84 -1.10
C GLY A 255 -11.78 -5.27 0.32
N PRO A 256 -11.81 -6.58 0.62
CA PRO A 256 -12.25 -7.11 1.90
C PRO A 256 -11.35 -6.75 3.10
N LEU A 257 -10.18 -6.18 2.84
CA LEU A 257 -9.26 -5.68 3.87
C LEU A 257 -9.46 -4.19 4.20
N GLY A 258 -10.42 -3.51 3.53
CA GLY A 258 -10.68 -2.09 3.72
C GLY A 258 -9.83 -1.20 2.83
N SER A 259 -9.61 0.03 3.25
CA SER A 259 -8.84 1.01 2.50
C SER A 259 -7.94 1.87 3.38
N TYR A 260 -6.85 2.33 2.80
CA TYR A 260 -5.92 3.28 3.41
C TYR A 260 -5.91 4.59 2.64
N GLU A 261 -5.93 5.69 3.35
CA GLU A 261 -5.65 7.01 2.81
C GLU A 261 -4.36 7.53 3.43
N ASN A 262 -3.35 7.76 2.58
CA ASN A 262 -2.09 8.36 3.00
C ASN A 262 -2.01 9.78 2.45
N THR A 263 -1.74 10.73 3.32
CA THR A 263 -1.47 12.11 2.95
C THR A 263 0.03 12.37 3.15
N TYR A 264 0.71 12.73 2.08
CA TYR A 264 2.10 13.17 2.10
C TYR A 264 2.12 14.69 2.03
N THR A 265 2.91 15.32 2.89
CA THR A 265 3.30 16.72 2.75
C THR A 265 4.77 16.74 2.45
N PHE A 266 5.11 17.11 1.23
CA PHE A 266 6.47 17.31 0.77
C PHE A 266 6.86 18.76 1.00
N THR A 267 8.11 19.01 1.42
CA THR A 267 8.69 20.36 1.57
C THR A 267 10.02 20.38 0.88
N TYR A 268 10.20 21.28 -0.08
CA TYR A 268 11.50 21.51 -0.71
C TYR A 268 12.41 22.19 0.31
N ALA A 269 13.23 21.41 1.01
CA ALA A 269 14.03 21.92 2.12
C ALA A 269 15.18 22.83 1.64
N LYS A 270 15.98 22.32 0.69
CA LYS A 270 17.13 23.03 0.09
C LYS A 270 17.61 22.31 -1.16
N GLN A 271 18.46 23.00 -1.93
CA GLN A 271 19.24 22.40 -3.03
C GLN A 271 20.75 22.53 -2.76
N THR A 272 21.48 21.45 -3.05
CA THR A 272 22.94 21.44 -2.99
C THR A 272 23.47 20.81 -4.28
N GLY A 273 24.04 21.61 -5.16
CA GLY A 273 24.40 21.19 -6.52
C GLY A 273 23.19 20.71 -7.29
N ASP A 274 23.25 19.49 -7.81
CA ASP A 274 22.16 18.85 -8.55
C ASP A 274 21.14 18.14 -7.64
N ILE A 275 21.34 18.14 -6.32
CA ILE A 275 20.47 17.41 -5.37
C ILE A 275 19.54 18.36 -4.64
N ALA A 276 18.25 18.17 -4.82
CA ALA A 276 17.20 18.79 -4.05
C ALA A 276 16.83 17.84 -2.87
N ASP A 277 16.97 18.34 -1.65
CA ASP A 277 16.50 17.66 -0.44
C ASP A 277 15.02 18.01 -0.22
N ILE A 278 14.17 17.00 -0.10
CA ILE A 278 12.73 17.14 0.10
C ILE A 278 12.38 16.43 1.39
N ASP A 279 11.89 17.17 2.37
CA ASP A 279 11.35 16.62 3.60
C ASP A 279 9.94 16.07 3.35
N VAL A 280 9.60 14.97 4.01
CA VAL A 280 8.32 14.30 3.87
C VAL A 280 7.68 14.13 5.24
N LYS A 281 6.40 14.53 5.37
CA LYS A 281 5.53 14.16 6.49
C LYS A 281 4.44 13.23 5.95
N VAL A 282 4.09 12.21 6.72
CA VAL A 282 3.09 11.21 6.33
C VAL A 282 1.94 11.22 7.30
N GLY A 283 0.72 11.35 6.78
CA GLY A 283 -0.54 11.08 7.46
C GLY A 283 -1.13 9.76 6.97
N LEU A 284 -1.72 8.96 7.87
CA LEU A 284 -2.35 7.69 7.54
C LEU A 284 -3.71 7.56 8.20
N LYS A 285 -4.71 7.17 7.41
CA LYS A 285 -6.05 6.85 7.88
C LYS A 285 -6.49 5.53 7.26
N TYR A 286 -6.99 4.63 8.09
CA TYR A 286 -7.62 3.39 7.67
C TYR A 286 -9.15 3.51 7.71
N THR A 287 -9.81 2.87 6.75
CA THR A 287 -11.28 2.71 6.73
C THR A 287 -11.59 1.22 6.56
N PRO A 288 -12.35 0.60 7.46
CA PRO A 288 -12.77 -0.79 7.33
C PRO A 288 -13.56 -1.03 6.05
N PRO A 289 -13.66 -2.30 5.58
CA PRO A 289 -14.47 -2.64 4.42
C PRO A 289 -15.95 -2.39 4.72
N GLY A 290 -16.71 -2.01 3.68
CA GLY A 290 -18.17 -1.93 3.78
C GLY A 290 -18.80 -3.32 3.95
N PRO A 291 -20.06 -3.40 4.42
CA PRO A 291 -20.74 -4.68 4.67
C PRO A 291 -20.80 -5.57 3.43
N ASP A 292 -20.96 -4.99 2.24
CA ASP A 292 -21.05 -5.72 0.97
C ASP A 292 -19.70 -6.22 0.44
N THR A 293 -18.59 -5.66 0.93
CA THR A 293 -17.23 -6.03 0.54
C THR A 293 -16.58 -7.04 1.50
N ALA A 294 -17.14 -7.20 2.70
CA ALA A 294 -16.72 -8.16 3.73
C ALA A 294 -17.06 -9.61 3.33
N GLY A 295 -16.89 -9.95 2.06
CA GLY A 295 -17.38 -11.18 1.48
C GLY A 295 -16.49 -12.39 1.69
N GLU A 296 -16.95 -13.47 1.23
CA GLU A 296 -16.69 -14.91 1.27
C GLU A 296 -15.25 -15.39 0.91
N THR A 297 -14.30 -14.47 0.66
CA THR A 297 -12.96 -14.83 0.15
C THR A 297 -11.87 -14.92 1.24
N LEU A 298 -12.18 -14.49 2.46
CA LEU A 298 -11.28 -14.57 3.61
C LEU A 298 -11.85 -15.52 4.67
N PRO A 299 -11.02 -16.21 5.45
CA PRO A 299 -11.45 -17.02 6.58
C PRO A 299 -12.01 -16.20 7.76
N PHE A 300 -12.02 -14.88 7.62
CA PHE A 300 -12.55 -13.91 8.59
C PHE A 300 -13.19 -12.71 7.88
N LYS A 301 -13.99 -11.94 8.62
CA LYS A 301 -14.55 -10.67 8.16
C LYS A 301 -14.10 -9.55 9.09
N ILE A 302 -13.67 -8.41 8.55
CA ILE A 302 -13.39 -7.21 9.34
C ILE A 302 -14.72 -6.47 9.52
N LYS A 303 -15.25 -6.43 10.75
CA LYS A 303 -16.49 -5.73 11.09
C LYS A 303 -16.28 -4.25 11.39
N ALA A 304 -15.19 -3.94 12.07
CA ALA A 304 -14.83 -2.58 12.46
C ALA A 304 -13.31 -2.47 12.65
N GLY A 305 -12.81 -1.26 12.73
CA GLY A 305 -11.41 -1.04 13.09
C GLY A 305 -10.97 0.39 12.91
N THR A 306 -9.92 0.73 13.63
CA THR A 306 -9.21 1.99 13.51
C THR A 306 -7.72 1.69 13.47
N ILE A 307 -7.06 2.11 12.42
CA ILE A 307 -5.59 2.10 12.33
C ILE A 307 -5.18 3.52 11.97
N THR A 308 -4.34 4.12 12.80
CA THR A 308 -3.85 5.48 12.61
C THR A 308 -2.34 5.52 12.83
N GLN A 309 -1.73 6.57 12.35
CA GLN A 309 -0.35 6.87 12.71
C GLN A 309 -0.25 7.19 14.21
N VAL A 310 0.85 6.79 14.84
CA VAL A 310 1.19 7.22 16.18
C VAL A 310 1.63 8.69 16.11
N ALA A 311 1.01 9.55 16.94
CA ALA A 311 1.36 10.96 17.01
C ALA A 311 2.71 11.15 17.73
N ASP A 312 3.80 11.08 16.97
CA ASP A 312 5.16 11.32 17.45
C ASP A 312 5.92 12.12 16.36
N GLU A 313 6.52 13.24 16.75
CA GLU A 313 7.29 14.12 15.85
C GLU A 313 8.51 13.41 15.23
N LYS A 314 9.00 12.34 15.86
CA LYS A 314 10.16 11.56 15.38
C LYS A 314 9.79 10.50 14.36
N THR A 315 8.50 10.15 14.26
CA THR A 315 7.98 9.14 13.35
C THR A 315 7.10 9.78 12.27
N ASN A 316 6.65 8.99 11.31
CA ASN A 316 5.79 9.42 10.20
C ASN A 316 6.38 10.55 9.36
N LYS A 317 7.68 10.45 9.10
CA LYS A 317 8.46 11.40 8.32
C LYS A 317 9.50 10.70 7.45
N GLY A 318 10.09 11.46 6.56
CA GLY A 318 11.17 10.97 5.73
C GLY A 318 11.86 12.08 4.97
N THR A 319 12.80 11.68 4.14
CA THR A 319 13.53 12.54 3.23
C THR A 319 13.60 11.90 1.86
N VAL A 320 13.54 12.72 0.82
CA VAL A 320 13.79 12.34 -0.57
C VAL A 320 14.91 13.21 -1.11
N LYS A 321 15.93 12.60 -1.68
CA LYS A 321 16.96 13.28 -2.48
C LYS A 321 16.57 13.14 -3.93
N PHE A 322 16.24 14.25 -4.56
CA PHE A 322 15.86 14.31 -5.96
C PHE A 322 17.01 14.94 -6.76
N ASN A 323 17.52 14.21 -7.73
CA ASN A 323 18.56 14.71 -8.61
C ASN A 323 17.90 15.51 -9.75
N THR A 324 18.03 16.84 -9.71
CA THR A 324 17.40 17.76 -10.66
C THR A 324 17.99 17.69 -12.06
N LYS A 325 19.25 17.25 -12.19
CA LYS A 325 19.90 17.03 -13.48
C LYS A 325 19.36 15.81 -14.20
N SER A 326 19.33 14.67 -13.52
CA SER A 326 18.78 13.42 -14.08
C SER A 326 17.25 13.36 -14.01
N GLY A 327 16.60 14.27 -13.25
CA GLY A 327 15.15 14.30 -13.06
C GLY A 327 14.61 13.04 -12.39
N ARG A 328 15.30 12.51 -11.37
CA ARG A 328 14.93 11.26 -10.70
C ARG A 328 15.21 11.31 -9.20
N ILE A 329 14.45 10.53 -8.44
CA ILE A 329 14.80 10.26 -7.04
C ILE A 329 16.15 9.52 -7.05
N GLU A 330 17.15 10.05 -6.37
CA GLU A 330 18.42 9.39 -6.14
C GLU A 330 18.33 8.42 -4.97
N SER A 331 17.77 8.88 -3.86
CA SER A 331 17.46 8.06 -2.70
C SER A 331 16.29 8.62 -1.91
N SER A 332 15.64 7.77 -1.13
CA SER A 332 14.65 8.20 -0.14
C SER A 332 14.63 7.27 1.06
N LYS A 333 14.22 7.83 2.20
CA LYS A 333 13.91 7.06 3.41
C LYS A 333 12.65 7.63 4.03
N ILE A 334 11.67 6.77 4.32
CA ILE A 334 10.41 7.15 4.94
C ILE A 334 10.11 6.16 6.07
N ASP A 335 9.90 6.69 7.26
CA ASP A 335 9.57 5.94 8.47
C ASP A 335 8.10 6.20 8.84
N ILE A 336 7.34 5.12 9.11
CA ILE A 336 5.94 5.18 9.50
C ILE A 336 5.74 4.32 10.74
N LYS A 337 5.08 4.88 11.74
CA LYS A 337 4.64 4.15 12.92
C LYS A 337 3.12 4.22 13.01
N MET A 338 2.49 3.07 13.11
CA MET A 338 1.04 2.97 13.19
C MET A 338 0.61 2.06 14.33
N SER A 339 -0.58 2.31 14.84
CA SER A 339 -1.25 1.47 15.83
C SER A 339 -2.76 1.49 15.62
N GLY A 340 -3.44 0.47 16.12
CA GLY A 340 -4.89 0.42 16.02
C GLY A 340 -5.48 -0.88 16.53
N SER A 341 -6.78 -1.00 16.33
CA SER A 341 -7.53 -2.22 16.63
C SER A 341 -8.46 -2.59 15.49
N LEU A 342 -8.72 -3.87 15.35
CA LEU A 342 -9.67 -4.44 14.41
C LEU A 342 -10.61 -5.37 15.16
N THR A 343 -11.90 -5.31 14.84
CA THR A 343 -12.90 -6.30 15.26
C THR A 343 -13.13 -7.27 14.10
N LEU A 344 -12.72 -8.50 14.28
CA LEU A 344 -12.85 -9.58 13.32
C LEU A 344 -14.01 -10.50 13.67
N ASP A 345 -14.65 -11.06 12.64
CA ASP A 345 -15.54 -12.21 12.74
C ASP A 345 -14.80 -13.43 12.16
N ILE A 346 -14.51 -14.39 12.98
CA ILE A 346 -13.82 -15.63 12.59
C ILE A 346 -14.79 -16.79 12.87
N GLY A 347 -15.39 -17.34 11.81
CA GLY A 347 -16.35 -18.46 11.96
C GLY A 347 -17.56 -18.14 12.85
N GLY A 348 -18.05 -16.88 12.86
CA GLY A 348 -19.15 -16.41 13.69
C GLY A 348 -18.72 -15.91 15.08
N THR A 349 -17.45 -16.03 15.44
CA THR A 349 -16.92 -15.54 16.72
C THR A 349 -16.29 -14.16 16.53
N THR A 350 -16.74 -13.17 17.32
CA THR A 350 -16.15 -11.83 17.32
C THR A 350 -14.84 -11.85 18.11
N THR A 351 -13.77 -11.37 17.46
CA THR A 351 -12.41 -11.35 18.02
C THR A 351 -11.81 -9.96 17.88
N GLU A 352 -11.32 -9.40 18.98
CA GLU A 352 -10.57 -8.15 18.97
C GLU A 352 -9.09 -8.43 18.70
N VAL A 353 -8.53 -7.64 17.78
CA VAL A 353 -7.11 -7.67 17.40
C VAL A 353 -6.53 -6.29 17.57
N THR A 354 -5.45 -6.15 18.32
CA THR A 354 -4.68 -4.90 18.37
C THR A 354 -3.38 -5.05 17.57
N LEU A 355 -2.97 -3.96 16.94
CA LEU A 355 -1.80 -3.91 16.07
C LEU A 355 -0.93 -2.71 16.44
N THR A 356 0.37 -2.94 16.56
CA THR A 356 1.39 -1.89 16.48
C THR A 356 2.39 -2.25 15.39
N GLN A 357 2.81 -1.26 14.60
CA GLN A 357 3.74 -1.48 13.49
C GLN A 357 4.67 -0.30 13.33
N ASP A 358 5.97 -0.60 13.27
CA ASP A 358 7.03 0.31 12.84
C ASP A 358 7.51 -0.15 11.46
N GLN A 359 7.55 0.77 10.49
CA GLN A 359 7.96 0.48 9.13
C GLN A 359 8.95 1.55 8.64
N SER A 360 10.07 1.10 8.08
CA SER A 360 11.04 1.94 7.38
C SER A 360 11.16 1.48 5.93
N THR A 361 11.05 2.42 4.99
CA THR A 361 11.24 2.13 3.56
C THR A 361 12.34 3.00 2.99
N GLU A 362 13.34 2.35 2.40
CA GLU A 362 14.46 2.98 1.74
C GLU A 362 14.44 2.67 0.23
N VAL A 363 14.75 3.69 -0.58
CA VAL A 363 14.87 3.57 -2.04
C VAL A 363 16.22 4.11 -2.47
N LYS A 364 16.88 3.42 -3.40
CA LYS A 364 18.07 3.88 -4.10
C LYS A 364 17.87 3.71 -5.59
N THR A 365 18.33 4.68 -6.39
CA THR A 365 18.27 4.62 -7.86
C THR A 365 19.70 4.55 -8.42
N SER A 366 19.85 3.81 -9.52
CA SER A 366 21.13 3.63 -10.24
C SER A 366 20.86 3.54 -11.74
N ASP A 367 21.88 3.87 -12.54
CA ASP A 367 21.88 3.60 -13.98
C ASP A 367 22.33 2.14 -14.29
N LYS A 368 22.71 1.38 -13.26
CA LYS A 368 23.09 -0.04 -13.38
C LYS A 368 22.15 -0.90 -12.53
N SER A 369 21.92 -2.14 -13.00
CA SER A 369 21.14 -3.12 -12.24
C SER A 369 21.75 -3.40 -10.88
N PHE A 370 20.88 -3.52 -9.85
CA PHE A 370 21.25 -4.00 -8.52
C PHE A 370 21.29 -5.54 -8.46
N VAL A 371 20.72 -6.23 -9.45
CA VAL A 371 20.79 -7.68 -9.55
C VAL A 371 22.04 -8.03 -10.34
N PRO A 372 22.95 -8.87 -9.79
CA PRO A 372 24.13 -9.30 -10.52
C PRO A 372 23.75 -10.02 -11.81
N ASP A 373 24.48 -9.75 -12.88
CA ASP A 373 24.38 -10.54 -14.11
C ASP A 373 24.59 -12.02 -13.76
N LYS A 374 23.72 -12.90 -14.28
CA LYS A 374 23.98 -14.33 -14.18
C LYS A 374 25.34 -14.59 -14.86
N LYS A 375 26.31 -15.01 -14.07
CA LYS A 375 27.53 -15.57 -14.66
C LYS A 375 27.10 -16.74 -15.55
N GLN A 376 27.25 -16.54 -16.86
CA GLN A 376 27.08 -17.60 -17.86
C GLN A 376 28.04 -18.77 -17.57
#